data_a449dc380579199f643fb21504d9d235
#
_entry.id   a449dc380579199f643fb21504d9d235
#
_cell.length_a   1.000
_cell.length_b   1.000
_cell.length_c   1.000
_cell.angle_alpha   90.00
_cell.angle_beta   90.00
_cell.angle_gamma   90.00
#
_symmetry.space_group_name_H-M   'P 1'
#
loop_
_entity.id
_entity.type
_entity.pdbx_description
1 polymer ?
#
loop_
_entity_poly.entity_id
_entity_poly.type
_entity_poly.pdbx_seq_one_letter_code
_entity_poly.pdbx_strand_id
1 'polypeptide(L)'
;MVNVLTLADVSGEGRFAGCTLGVDSQSDKWWGEGDNMVWLDDTNSPALHGTGTEDYFGFAWCSVDIFNHPFRGQTMVANTPHHTIANMHRYHLLDTLPFQKWGRFQFGALGNGMGKMDWSTSVMWYSMNH
;
A
#
# COMPACT_ATOMS: atom_id res chain seq x y z
N MET A 1 -11.97 -4.53 -16.05
CA MET A 1 -11.08 -5.22 -15.08
C MET A 1 -10.55 -4.14 -14.14
N VAL A 2 -10.74 -4.32 -12.86
CA VAL A 2 -10.10 -3.43 -11.88
C VAL A 2 -8.60 -3.77 -11.91
N ASN A 3 -7.77 -2.83 -12.28
CA ASN A 3 -6.33 -3.02 -12.18
C ASN A 3 -5.97 -3.08 -10.69
N VAL A 4 -5.33 -4.15 -10.27
CA VAL A 4 -4.88 -4.36 -8.89
C VAL A 4 -3.36 -4.47 -8.90
N LEU A 5 -2.70 -3.73 -8.04
CA LEU A 5 -1.28 -3.87 -7.78
C LEU A 5 -1.09 -4.89 -6.64
N THR A 6 -0.56 -6.05 -6.94
CA THR A 6 -0.17 -7.03 -5.91
C THR A 6 1.22 -6.70 -5.41
N LEU A 7 1.32 -6.33 -4.14
CA LEU A 7 2.57 -6.02 -3.48
C LEU A 7 3.27 -7.27 -2.94
N ALA A 8 2.50 -8.20 -2.40
CA ALA A 8 2.98 -9.49 -1.91
C ALA A 8 1.94 -10.59 -2.13
N ASP A 9 2.43 -11.79 -2.40
CA ASP A 9 1.65 -13.03 -2.47
C ASP A 9 2.55 -14.14 -1.91
N VAL A 10 2.28 -14.57 -0.68
CA VAL A 10 3.20 -15.40 0.10
C VAL A 10 2.50 -16.66 0.57
N SER A 11 3.06 -17.81 0.27
CA SER A 11 2.60 -19.11 0.75
C SER A 11 3.36 -19.54 2.01
N GLY A 12 2.69 -20.29 2.88
CA GLY A 12 3.22 -20.75 4.16
C GLY A 12 2.66 -19.96 5.34
N GLU A 13 3.13 -20.27 6.54
CA GLU A 13 2.76 -19.57 7.75
C GLU A 13 3.63 -18.31 7.93
N GLY A 14 3.01 -17.22 8.37
CA GLY A 14 3.74 -15.98 8.59
C GLY A 14 2.92 -14.85 9.16
N ARG A 15 3.52 -13.66 9.15
CA ARG A 15 2.89 -12.42 9.59
C ARG A 15 3.29 -11.28 8.67
N PHE A 16 2.33 -10.59 8.11
CA PHE A 16 2.57 -9.34 7.39
C PHE A 16 2.88 -8.22 8.40
N ALA A 17 3.97 -7.50 8.17
CA ALA A 17 4.50 -6.50 9.09
C ALA A 17 4.52 -5.07 8.52
N GLY A 18 4.13 -4.88 7.28
CA GLY A 18 4.03 -3.56 6.67
C GLY A 18 4.67 -3.44 5.30
N CYS A 19 4.67 -2.23 4.79
CA CYS A 19 5.28 -1.92 3.50
C CYS A 19 5.78 -0.48 3.40
N THR A 20 6.63 -0.26 2.42
CA THR A 20 6.91 1.06 1.85
C THR A 20 6.27 1.16 0.47
N LEU A 21 5.92 2.36 0.07
CA LEU A 21 5.41 2.65 -1.27
C LEU A 21 6.03 3.93 -1.79
N GLY A 22 6.71 3.82 -2.92
CA GLY A 22 7.14 4.96 -3.73
C GLY A 22 6.19 5.12 -4.92
N VAL A 23 5.75 6.33 -5.18
CA VAL A 23 4.90 6.69 -6.30
C VAL A 23 5.60 7.76 -7.11
N ASP A 24 5.68 7.55 -8.42
CA ASP A 24 6.07 8.55 -9.41
C ASP A 24 4.93 8.66 -10.44
N SER A 25 4.07 9.66 -10.24
CA SER A 25 2.90 9.90 -11.08
C SER A 25 3.17 11.04 -12.05
N GLN A 26 3.18 10.73 -13.34
CA GLN A 26 3.28 11.72 -14.43
C GLN A 26 1.87 12.18 -14.86
N SER A 27 1.06 12.62 -13.90
CA SER A 27 -0.32 13.02 -14.11
C SER A 27 -0.68 14.16 -13.18
N ASP A 28 -1.60 14.99 -13.61
CA ASP A 28 -2.27 16.03 -12.81
C ASP A 28 -3.42 15.46 -11.95
N LYS A 29 -3.68 14.16 -12.07
CA LYS A 29 -4.76 13.51 -11.34
C LYS A 29 -4.25 12.87 -10.06
N TRP A 30 -5.12 12.88 -9.07
CA TRP A 30 -4.88 12.21 -7.80
C TRP A 30 -4.75 10.69 -7.99
N TRP A 31 -3.76 10.10 -7.34
CA TRP A 31 -3.35 8.71 -7.51
C TRP A 31 -3.77 7.79 -6.35
N GLY A 32 -4.21 8.34 -5.22
CA GLY A 32 -4.26 7.61 -3.94
C GLY A 32 -5.58 6.94 -3.57
N GLU A 33 -6.58 6.90 -4.47
CA GLU A 33 -7.91 6.35 -4.14
C GLU A 33 -8.00 4.82 -4.09
N GLY A 34 -6.96 4.04 -4.45
CA GLY A 34 -6.97 2.58 -4.49
C GLY A 34 -7.06 1.93 -3.13
N ASP A 35 -8.13 1.19 -2.90
CA ASP A 35 -8.32 0.46 -1.66
C ASP A 35 -7.18 -0.50 -1.38
N ASN A 36 -6.68 -0.50 -0.17
CA ASN A 36 -5.79 -1.57 0.28
C ASN A 36 -6.63 -2.81 0.66
N MET A 37 -6.15 -3.97 0.24
CA MET A 37 -6.77 -5.26 0.53
C MET A 37 -5.72 -6.24 1.04
N VAL A 38 -6.00 -6.85 2.19
CA VAL A 38 -5.17 -7.93 2.75
C VAL A 38 -6.01 -9.20 2.84
N TRP A 39 -5.53 -10.23 2.18
CA TRP A 39 -6.16 -11.55 2.13
C TRP A 39 -5.33 -12.49 3.00
N LEU A 40 -5.97 -13.20 3.91
CA LEU A 40 -5.31 -14.12 4.85
C LEU A 40 -6.08 -15.43 4.86
N ASP A 41 -5.47 -16.49 4.32
CA ASP A 41 -5.98 -17.86 4.33
C ASP A 41 -7.35 -18.08 3.64
N ASP A 42 -8.04 -17.03 3.25
CA ASP A 42 -9.34 -17.05 2.56
C ASP A 42 -9.28 -16.23 1.28
N THR A 43 -9.82 -16.77 0.21
CA THR A 43 -9.87 -16.12 -1.12
C THR A 43 -11.25 -15.51 -1.44
N ASN A 44 -12.25 -15.69 -0.58
CA ASN A 44 -13.61 -15.21 -0.83
C ASN A 44 -13.77 -13.74 -0.42
N SER A 45 -13.06 -13.33 0.64
CA SER A 45 -13.10 -11.96 1.11
C SER A 45 -11.75 -11.53 1.72
N PRO A 46 -11.33 -10.27 1.55
CA PRO A 46 -10.16 -9.77 2.26
C PRO A 46 -10.42 -9.72 3.77
N ALA A 47 -9.42 -10.09 4.55
CA ALA A 47 -9.44 -9.97 6.00
C ALA A 47 -9.39 -8.50 6.46
N LEU A 48 -8.79 -7.66 5.64
CA LEU A 48 -8.77 -6.20 5.82
C LEU A 48 -9.02 -5.54 4.46
N HIS A 49 -9.99 -4.62 4.42
CA HIS A 49 -10.32 -3.82 3.25
C HIS A 49 -10.41 -2.36 3.68
N GLY A 50 -9.51 -1.55 3.16
CA GLY A 50 -9.48 -0.10 3.41
C GLY A 50 -10.25 0.69 2.37
N THR A 51 -10.09 2.00 2.43
CA THR A 51 -10.86 2.98 1.64
C THR A 51 -10.01 3.78 0.65
N GLY A 52 -8.69 3.72 0.77
CA GLY A 52 -7.77 4.42 -0.11
C GLY A 52 -6.32 4.13 0.24
N THR A 53 -5.43 4.33 -0.72
CA THR A 53 -3.99 4.18 -0.51
C THR A 53 -3.49 5.19 0.51
N GLU A 54 -3.91 6.47 0.41
CA GLU A 54 -3.53 7.50 1.37
C GLU A 54 -4.04 7.20 2.77
N ASP A 55 -5.27 6.68 2.89
CA ASP A 55 -5.86 6.31 4.18
C ASP A 55 -5.03 5.21 4.87
N TYR A 56 -4.57 4.24 4.08
CA TYR A 56 -3.68 3.19 4.61
C TYR A 56 -2.39 3.77 5.18
N PHE A 57 -1.76 4.73 4.50
CA PHE A 57 -0.54 5.37 4.99
C PHE A 57 -0.80 6.47 6.03
N GLY A 58 -2.06 6.81 6.31
CA GLY A 58 -2.50 7.64 7.42
C GLY A 58 -2.50 9.12 7.16
N PHE A 59 -2.79 9.51 5.95
CA PHE A 59 -3.14 10.88 5.58
C PHE A 59 -4.41 10.88 4.71
N ALA A 60 -4.93 12.04 4.39
CA ALA A 60 -6.13 12.22 3.59
C ALA A 60 -6.04 13.50 2.76
N TRP A 61 -6.90 13.63 1.76
CA TRP A 61 -7.04 14.85 0.97
C TRP A 61 -5.74 15.27 0.24
N CYS A 62 -5.06 14.31 -0.40
CA CYS A 62 -3.87 14.58 -1.20
C CYS A 62 -2.77 15.27 -0.40
N SER A 63 -2.20 14.58 0.58
CA SER A 63 -1.14 15.13 1.42
C SER A 63 -0.04 15.83 0.62
N VAL A 64 0.26 17.05 1.02
CA VAL A 64 1.36 17.85 0.49
C VAL A 64 2.52 17.97 1.49
N ASP A 65 2.36 17.44 2.69
CA ASP A 65 3.28 17.61 3.79
C ASP A 65 4.09 16.35 4.07
N ILE A 66 5.35 16.54 4.42
CA ILE A 66 6.19 15.49 5.00
C ILE A 66 5.78 15.29 6.46
N PHE A 67 5.53 14.06 6.84
CA PHE A 67 5.32 13.66 8.23
C PHE A 67 6.01 12.35 8.51
N ASN A 68 6.43 12.14 9.75
CA ASN A 68 7.11 10.92 10.15
C ASN A 68 6.78 10.56 11.60
N HIS A 69 6.11 9.44 11.76
CA HIS A 69 5.77 8.82 13.03
C HIS A 69 6.42 7.43 13.13
N PRO A 70 6.56 6.82 14.31
CA PRO A 70 7.25 5.54 14.46
C PRO A 70 6.76 4.41 13.56
N PHE A 71 5.48 4.40 13.21
CA PHE A 71 4.86 3.29 12.47
C PHE A 71 4.30 3.68 11.09
N ARG A 72 4.30 4.96 10.77
CA ARG A 72 3.81 5.46 9.47
C ARG A 72 4.41 6.82 9.15
N GLY A 73 4.52 7.10 7.88
CA GLY A 73 4.98 8.42 7.45
C GLY A 73 4.97 8.59 5.94
N GLN A 74 5.06 9.84 5.54
CA GLN A 74 5.37 10.28 4.19
C GLN A 74 6.70 11.03 4.25
N THR A 75 7.78 10.35 3.87
CA THR A 75 9.16 10.85 4.04
C THR A 75 9.60 11.75 2.90
N MET A 76 8.90 11.69 1.79
CA MET A 76 9.13 12.54 0.63
C MET A 76 7.80 12.81 -0.07
N VAL A 77 7.59 14.04 -0.43
CA VAL A 77 6.53 14.46 -1.37
C VAL A 77 7.01 15.67 -2.15
N ALA A 78 6.85 15.62 -3.46
CA ALA A 78 7.08 16.74 -4.37
C ALA A 78 5.94 16.77 -5.39
N ASN A 79 5.21 17.86 -5.40
CA ASN A 79 4.05 18.05 -6.28
C ASN A 79 4.33 19.21 -7.24
N THR A 80 4.15 18.93 -8.52
CA THR A 80 4.04 19.94 -9.56
C THR A 80 2.70 19.78 -10.27
N PRO A 81 2.25 20.73 -11.11
CA PRO A 81 0.96 20.61 -11.78
C PRO A 81 0.73 19.33 -12.60
N HIS A 82 1.80 18.63 -12.99
CA HIS A 82 1.71 17.43 -13.84
C HIS A 82 2.57 16.27 -13.34
N HIS A 83 3.08 16.35 -12.11
CA HIS A 83 3.99 15.34 -11.60
C HIS A 83 3.96 15.30 -10.08
N THR A 84 3.74 14.14 -9.52
CA THR A 84 3.85 13.89 -8.09
C THR A 84 4.82 12.77 -7.82
N ILE A 85 5.79 13.03 -6.95
CA ILE A 85 6.65 11.99 -6.37
C ILE A 85 6.35 11.92 -4.88
N ALA A 86 6.07 10.72 -4.39
CA ALA A 86 5.83 10.50 -2.97
C ALA A 86 6.51 9.20 -2.50
N ASN A 87 6.94 9.20 -1.25
CA ASN A 87 7.46 8.00 -0.60
C ASN A 87 6.86 7.87 0.79
N MET A 88 6.22 6.72 1.05
CA MET A 88 5.45 6.47 2.25
C MET A 88 5.83 5.13 2.87
N HIS A 89 5.56 5.00 4.17
CA HIS A 89 5.72 3.74 4.87
C HIS A 89 4.61 3.53 5.90
N ARG A 90 4.27 2.28 6.14
CA ARG A 90 3.47 1.84 7.29
C ARG A 90 3.98 0.50 7.79
N TYR A 91 4.19 0.42 9.10
CA TYR A 91 4.67 -0.76 9.83
C TYR A 91 3.62 -1.23 10.83
N HIS A 92 3.23 -2.49 10.72
CA HIS A 92 2.34 -3.19 11.63
C HIS A 92 3.14 -3.96 12.67
N LEU A 93 3.89 -3.27 13.53
CA LEU A 93 4.76 -3.94 14.50
C LEU A 93 4.01 -4.43 15.74
N LEU A 94 2.97 -3.69 16.15
CA LEU A 94 2.12 -4.06 17.29
C LEU A 94 0.88 -4.86 16.86
N ASP A 95 0.49 -4.75 15.61
CA ASP A 95 -0.73 -5.29 15.01
C ASP A 95 -0.42 -6.09 13.73
N THR A 96 0.67 -6.87 13.75
CA THR A 96 1.00 -7.75 12.61
C THR A 96 -0.17 -8.63 12.22
N LEU A 97 -0.36 -8.86 10.94
CA LEU A 97 -1.47 -9.64 10.40
C LEU A 97 -1.02 -11.09 10.15
N PRO A 98 -1.44 -12.05 11.01
CA PRO A 98 -1.01 -13.44 10.91
C PRO A 98 -1.77 -14.20 9.83
N PHE A 99 -1.10 -15.11 9.16
CA PHE A 99 -1.67 -16.08 8.24
C PHE A 99 -1.04 -17.48 8.45
N GLN A 100 -1.79 -18.54 8.19
CA GLN A 100 -1.38 -19.93 8.44
C GLN A 100 -0.94 -20.66 7.19
N LYS A 101 -1.49 -20.31 6.04
CA LYS A 101 -1.25 -20.99 4.77
C LYS A 101 -0.85 -20.05 3.66
N TRP A 102 -1.40 -18.83 3.69
CA TRP A 102 -1.25 -17.90 2.59
C TRP A 102 -1.66 -16.48 2.98
N GLY A 103 -0.89 -15.51 2.50
CA GLY A 103 -1.21 -14.08 2.64
C GLY A 103 -0.95 -13.32 1.36
N ARG A 104 -1.88 -12.41 1.01
CA ARG A 104 -1.72 -11.49 -0.12
C ARG A 104 -2.03 -10.08 0.29
N PHE A 105 -1.20 -9.15 -0.15
CA PHE A 105 -1.40 -7.73 0.03
C PHE A 105 -1.49 -7.01 -1.32
N GLN A 106 -2.54 -6.21 -1.49
CA GLN A 106 -2.86 -5.54 -2.74
C GLN A 106 -3.32 -4.11 -2.50
N PHE A 107 -3.04 -3.24 -3.48
CA PHE A 107 -3.78 -2.00 -3.67
C PHE A 107 -4.61 -2.08 -4.94
N GLY A 108 -5.85 -1.62 -4.89
CA GLY A 108 -6.62 -1.34 -6.08
C GLY A 108 -5.90 -0.26 -6.87
N ALA A 109 -5.57 -0.53 -8.11
CA ALA A 109 -5.11 0.52 -9.00
C ALA A 109 -6.31 1.29 -9.50
N LEU A 110 -6.27 2.58 -9.32
CA LEU A 110 -7.41 3.38 -9.60
C LEU A 110 -7.43 4.06 -10.91
N GLY A 111 -8.65 4.12 -11.28
CA GLY A 111 -9.27 5.18 -12.05
C GLY A 111 -8.93 5.18 -13.53
N ASN A 112 -9.99 5.08 -14.32
CA ASN A 112 -9.98 5.46 -15.72
C ASN A 112 -9.38 6.87 -15.87
N GLY A 113 -8.27 6.97 -16.57
CA GLY A 113 -7.65 8.25 -16.94
C GLY A 113 -6.54 8.75 -16.02
N MET A 114 -6.01 7.92 -15.12
CA MET A 114 -4.72 8.22 -14.52
C MET A 114 -3.62 8.05 -15.56
N GLY A 115 -2.74 9.03 -15.66
CA GLY A 115 -1.61 9.01 -16.57
C GLY A 115 -0.62 7.89 -16.21
N LYS A 116 0.53 7.93 -16.84
CA LYS A 116 1.61 6.99 -16.54
C LYS A 116 2.04 7.14 -15.07
N MET A 117 2.06 6.03 -14.34
CA MET A 117 2.53 5.95 -12.96
C MET A 117 3.52 4.81 -12.81
N ASP A 118 4.62 5.09 -12.14
CA ASP A 118 5.57 4.08 -11.69
C ASP A 118 5.45 3.92 -10.16
N TRP A 119 5.27 2.68 -9.73
CA TRP A 119 5.17 2.33 -8.32
C TRP A 119 6.32 1.42 -7.93
N SER A 120 6.94 1.74 -6.81
CA SER A 120 7.97 0.91 -6.18
C SER A 120 7.56 0.55 -4.77
N THR A 121 7.80 -0.69 -4.37
CA THR A 121 7.38 -1.15 -3.05
C THR A 121 8.38 -2.10 -2.43
N SER A 122 8.44 -2.07 -1.10
CA SER A 122 9.10 -3.10 -0.29
C SER A 122 8.09 -3.57 0.74
N VAL A 123 7.83 -4.87 0.77
CA VAL A 123 6.88 -5.49 1.70
C VAL A 123 7.65 -6.31 2.72
N MET A 124 7.26 -6.19 3.98
CA MET A 124 7.88 -6.89 5.10
C MET A 124 6.92 -7.90 5.69
N TRP A 125 7.40 -9.12 5.86
CA TRP A 125 6.71 -10.17 6.59
C TRP A 125 7.71 -11.06 7.35
N TYR A 126 7.21 -11.70 8.38
CA TYR A 126 7.93 -12.77 9.07
C TYR A 126 7.44 -14.11 8.55
N SER A 127 8.36 -14.99 8.16
CA SER A 127 8.05 -16.38 7.78
C SER A 127 8.34 -17.28 8.97
N MET A 128 7.42 -18.21 9.23
CA MET A 128 7.56 -19.25 10.25
C MET A 128 8.03 -20.57 9.58
N ASN A 129 9.06 -20.51 8.74
CA ASN A 129 9.65 -21.70 8.18
C ASN A 129 10.34 -22.50 9.30
N HIS A 130 9.85 -23.70 9.54
CA HIS A 130 10.48 -24.71 10.37
C HIS A 130 11.47 -25.53 9.58
#